data_61fcc7cd56fd1f7a183ca5fe8b18ebf4
#
_entry.id   61fcc7cd56fd1f7a183ca5fe8b18ebf4
#
_cell.length_a   1.000
_cell.length_b   1.000
_cell.length_c   1.000
_cell.angle_alpha   90.00
_cell.angle_beta   90.00
_cell.angle_gamma   90.00
#
_symmetry.space_group_name_H-M   'P 1'
#
loop_
_entity.id
_entity.type
_entity.pdbx_description
1 polymer ?
#
loop_
_entity_poly.entity_id
_entity_poly.type
_entity_poly.pdbx_seq_one_letter_code
_entity_poly.pdbx_strand_id
1 'polypeptide(L)'
;MPDQQPARLASDDTQEEWDGDLFAALDEQSAEDEDDSATGDSVAASPSPLPSPEERASFTLEAALQLRLTPRSYQREAVDAWLCAGGRGVVVLPTGAGKTVVAFDAIARLGVRTLVVVPTIELLRQWRAGLAEHLGLPLESVGIIGGGERKSGEITVITYDSAAMPRRRLNQYGLLVFDEAHHLPAQSYQTIAQKASAPWRLGLSATLERADGRHNDLAGLIGPLVYTRDTEELSAEKHIAAYRERRIYVDLTPEEEVRYESLMAEWRWYLATRRSQLGSGPGMFAELVRRSGFEPEARRALRAHAEARLVALNATAKIGAIEDVLRRHPNDKVIVFSEYVDMVDRISRALLLPAITYRTPAAERRAILEGFRSGALTKIVTGRVLNEGVDVPDANVAVIASGSASMREYVQRLGRVLRPKPGEALLYELISRRTTERNAARRRRPTRRKE
;
A
#
# COMPACT_ATOMS: atom_id res chain seq x y z
N MET A 1 -7.42 57.39 -29.30
CA MET A 1 -7.00 55.99 -29.36
C MET A 1 -6.54 55.62 -27.97
N PRO A 2 -7.28 54.86 -27.14
CA PRO A 2 -6.84 54.44 -25.84
C PRO A 2 -6.07 53.11 -25.94
N ASP A 3 -4.95 53.11 -25.25
CA ASP A 3 -4.03 52.02 -25.01
C ASP A 3 -4.72 50.78 -24.40
N GLN A 4 -4.68 49.65 -25.08
CA GLN A 4 -5.07 48.37 -24.52
C GLN A 4 -3.83 47.73 -23.88
N GLN A 5 -3.75 47.84 -22.54
CA GLN A 5 -2.86 46.99 -21.78
C GLN A 5 -3.37 45.53 -21.83
N PRO A 6 -2.49 44.53 -22.04
CA PRO A 6 -2.86 43.13 -21.96
C PRO A 6 -3.18 42.79 -20.50
N ALA A 7 -4.27 42.05 -20.30
CA ALA A 7 -4.67 41.49 -19.02
C ALA A 7 -3.54 40.65 -18.42
N ARG A 8 -3.11 40.99 -17.21
CA ARG A 8 -2.21 40.18 -16.40
C ARG A 8 -2.87 38.81 -16.19
N LEU A 9 -2.25 37.77 -16.71
CA LEU A 9 -2.56 36.38 -16.39
C LEU A 9 -2.46 36.20 -14.88
N ALA A 10 -3.39 35.45 -14.28
CA ALA A 10 -3.38 35.09 -12.87
C ALA A 10 -2.03 34.51 -12.50
N SER A 11 -1.54 34.85 -11.30
CA SER A 11 -0.21 34.47 -10.83
C SER A 11 0.03 32.95 -10.92
N ASP A 12 1.22 32.55 -11.34
CA ASP A 12 1.67 31.16 -11.46
C ASP A 12 1.39 30.32 -10.19
N ASP A 13 1.39 30.95 -9.01
CA ASP A 13 1.15 30.28 -7.71
C ASP A 13 -0.27 29.69 -7.56
N THR A 14 -1.30 30.34 -8.09
CA THR A 14 -2.68 29.82 -8.02
C THR A 14 -2.93 28.67 -8.98
N GLN A 15 -2.21 28.62 -10.09
CA GLN A 15 -2.33 27.56 -11.08
C GLN A 15 -1.55 26.32 -10.67
N GLU A 16 -0.40 26.50 -9.98
CA GLU A 16 0.37 25.41 -9.36
C GLU A 16 -0.42 24.72 -8.22
N GLU A 17 -1.24 25.47 -7.49
CA GLU A 17 -2.09 24.94 -6.42
C GLU A 17 -3.23 24.06 -6.99
N TRP A 18 -3.79 24.43 -8.13
CA TRP A 18 -4.86 23.71 -8.81
C TRP A 18 -4.40 22.39 -9.45
N ASP A 19 -3.27 22.41 -10.13
CA ASP A 19 -2.70 21.20 -10.75
C ASP A 19 -2.42 20.10 -9.72
N GLY A 20 -2.11 20.48 -8.51
CA GLY A 20 -1.75 19.53 -7.46
C GLY A 20 -2.92 18.84 -6.73
N ASP A 21 -4.07 19.53 -6.57
CA ASP A 21 -5.28 18.91 -6.00
C ASP A 21 -5.85 17.87 -6.97
N LEU A 22 -5.68 18.15 -8.26
CA LEU A 22 -6.07 17.24 -9.32
C LEU A 22 -5.18 16.00 -9.40
N PHE A 23 -3.88 16.12 -9.09
CA PHE A 23 -2.97 15.00 -9.02
C PHE A 23 -3.28 14.05 -7.86
N ALA A 24 -3.68 14.59 -6.71
CA ALA A 24 -4.13 13.78 -5.59
C ALA A 24 -5.33 12.91 -5.98
N ALA A 25 -6.32 13.52 -6.65
CA ALA A 25 -7.51 12.81 -7.12
C ALA A 25 -7.22 11.73 -8.19
N LEU A 26 -6.21 11.95 -9.06
CA LEU A 26 -5.79 10.95 -10.07
C LEU A 26 -5.01 9.78 -9.46
N ASP A 27 -4.18 10.04 -8.45
CA ASP A 27 -3.47 8.99 -7.72
C ASP A 27 -4.46 8.12 -6.92
N GLU A 28 -5.53 8.72 -6.41
CA GLU A 28 -6.62 8.04 -5.73
C GLU A 28 -7.44 7.16 -6.68
N GLN A 29 -7.79 7.66 -7.89
CA GLN A 29 -8.60 6.91 -8.84
C GLN A 29 -7.85 5.82 -9.62
N SER A 30 -6.55 5.94 -9.83
CA SER A 30 -5.78 4.85 -10.46
C SER A 30 -5.69 3.59 -9.58
N ALA A 31 -6.14 3.67 -8.32
CA ALA A 31 -6.30 2.54 -7.41
C ALA A 31 -7.73 1.96 -7.42
N GLU A 32 -8.70 2.63 -8.10
CA GLU A 32 -10.13 2.32 -8.01
C GLU A 32 -10.75 1.69 -9.28
N ASP A 33 -9.98 1.46 -10.36
CA ASP A 33 -10.51 0.92 -11.63
C ASP A 33 -10.98 -0.55 -11.57
N GLU A 34 -11.26 -1.07 -10.38
CA GLU A 34 -12.05 -2.30 -10.19
C GLU A 34 -13.23 -2.01 -9.24
N ASP A 35 -14.39 -1.77 -9.85
CA ASP A 35 -15.74 -1.87 -9.29
C ASP A 35 -16.48 -0.56 -8.94
N ASP A 36 -17.32 -0.11 -9.91
CA ASP A 36 -18.34 0.91 -9.72
C ASP A 36 -19.72 0.27 -9.54
N SER A 37 -20.43 0.69 -8.55
CA SER A 37 -21.87 0.90 -8.39
C SER A 37 -22.47 0.43 -7.05
N ALA A 38 -22.95 1.36 -6.29
CA ALA A 38 -24.24 1.44 -5.59
C ALA A 38 -24.16 2.14 -4.21
N THR A 39 -24.84 3.25 -4.13
CA THR A 39 -25.15 3.99 -2.90
C THR A 39 -26.19 3.24 -2.06
N GLY A 40 -25.84 2.92 -0.82
CA GLY A 40 -26.77 2.36 0.16
C GLY A 40 -26.45 2.87 1.57
N ASP A 41 -27.45 3.42 2.24
CA ASP A 41 -27.38 3.98 3.61
C ASP A 41 -26.79 2.98 4.62
N SER A 42 -25.74 3.38 5.34
CA SER A 42 -25.09 2.58 6.37
C SER A 42 -25.78 2.78 7.73
N VAL A 43 -26.45 1.75 8.22
CA VAL A 43 -26.91 1.66 9.61
C VAL A 43 -25.74 1.17 10.47
N ALA A 44 -25.26 2.01 11.39
CA ALA A 44 -24.23 1.65 12.36
C ALA A 44 -24.76 0.56 13.31
N ALA A 45 -24.28 -0.67 13.18
CA ALA A 45 -24.59 -1.76 14.08
C ALA A 45 -23.83 -1.59 15.40
N SER A 46 -24.56 -1.62 16.53
CA SER A 46 -23.98 -1.62 17.88
C SER A 46 -23.07 -2.85 18.10
N PRO A 47 -21.98 -2.73 18.86
CA PRO A 47 -21.08 -3.85 19.11
C PRO A 47 -21.82 -4.99 19.82
N SER A 48 -21.70 -6.19 19.26
CA SER A 48 -22.30 -7.39 19.90
C SER A 48 -21.67 -7.64 21.27
N PRO A 49 -22.44 -8.06 22.30
CA PRO A 49 -21.91 -8.38 23.61
C PRO A 49 -20.86 -9.52 23.52
N LEU A 50 -19.92 -9.53 24.46
CA LEU A 50 -18.94 -10.62 24.59
C LEU A 50 -19.68 -11.96 24.84
N PRO A 51 -19.17 -13.07 24.26
CA PRO A 51 -19.80 -14.37 24.41
C PRO A 51 -19.79 -14.84 25.86
N SER A 52 -20.80 -15.61 26.22
CA SER A 52 -20.89 -16.27 27.53
C SER A 52 -19.69 -17.24 27.73
N PRO A 53 -19.39 -17.65 28.99
CA PRO A 53 -18.35 -18.64 29.26
C PRO A 53 -18.55 -19.97 28.48
N GLU A 54 -19.79 -20.41 28.31
CA GLU A 54 -20.15 -21.62 27.57
C GLU A 54 -19.90 -21.47 26.06
N GLU A 55 -20.30 -20.33 25.50
CA GLU A 55 -20.00 -20.02 24.10
C GLU A 55 -18.49 -19.93 23.84
N ARG A 56 -17.71 -19.38 24.79
CA ARG A 56 -16.22 -19.36 24.69
C ARG A 56 -15.65 -20.76 24.67
N ALA A 57 -16.13 -21.65 25.51
CA ALA A 57 -15.66 -23.03 25.57
C ALA A 57 -15.85 -23.79 24.26
N SER A 58 -16.88 -23.47 23.47
CA SER A 58 -17.13 -24.10 22.17
C SER A 58 -16.07 -23.81 21.10
N PHE A 59 -15.28 -22.74 21.27
CA PHE A 59 -14.22 -22.35 20.35
C PHE A 59 -12.81 -22.74 20.82
N THR A 60 -12.66 -23.27 22.04
CA THR A 60 -11.35 -23.59 22.61
C THR A 60 -10.62 -24.64 21.77
N LEU A 61 -9.30 -24.46 21.62
CA LEU A 61 -8.43 -25.42 20.93
C LEU A 61 -8.20 -26.65 21.82
N GLU A 62 -8.04 -27.82 21.18
CA GLU A 62 -7.71 -29.06 21.90
C GLU A 62 -6.31 -28.99 22.53
N ALA A 63 -5.36 -28.34 21.87
CA ALA A 63 -3.97 -28.20 22.33
C ALA A 63 -3.67 -26.76 22.78
N ALA A 64 -2.99 -26.63 23.91
CA ALA A 64 -2.45 -25.34 24.35
C ALA A 64 -1.36 -24.84 23.37
N LEU A 65 -1.50 -23.61 22.92
CA LEU A 65 -0.53 -22.98 22.06
C LEU A 65 0.63 -22.38 22.88
N GLN A 66 1.84 -22.51 22.38
CA GLN A 66 3.02 -21.90 22.98
C GLN A 66 3.67 -20.94 21.98
N LEU A 67 3.65 -19.64 22.30
CA LEU A 67 4.35 -18.64 21.50
C LEU A 67 5.86 -18.81 21.65
N ARG A 68 6.54 -19.17 20.57
CA ARG A 68 8.00 -19.46 20.54
C ARG A 68 8.86 -18.24 20.24
N LEU A 69 8.26 -17.08 20.08
CA LEU A 69 8.98 -15.82 19.89
C LEU A 69 8.66 -14.87 21.06
N THR A 70 9.54 -13.91 21.29
CA THR A 70 9.34 -12.87 22.32
C THR A 70 8.81 -11.61 21.64
N PRO A 71 7.52 -11.24 21.85
CA PRO A 71 7.00 -9.99 21.32
C PRO A 71 7.73 -8.78 21.95
N ARG A 72 7.92 -7.72 21.18
CA ARG A 72 8.43 -6.44 21.66
C ARG A 72 7.39 -5.76 22.57
N SER A 73 7.81 -4.75 23.37
CA SER A 73 6.92 -4.04 24.30
C SER A 73 5.64 -3.55 23.64
N TYR A 74 5.77 -2.77 22.56
CA TYR A 74 4.64 -2.20 21.84
C TYR A 74 3.72 -3.26 21.18
N GLN A 75 4.25 -4.44 20.81
CA GLN A 75 3.42 -5.53 20.28
C GLN A 75 2.57 -6.15 21.39
N ARG A 76 3.11 -6.30 22.59
CA ARG A 76 2.34 -6.74 23.79
C ARG A 76 1.30 -5.70 24.17
N GLU A 77 1.67 -4.43 24.22
CA GLU A 77 0.76 -3.31 24.49
C GLU A 77 -0.41 -3.30 23.50
N ALA A 78 -0.15 -3.57 22.21
CA ALA A 78 -1.20 -3.66 21.19
C ALA A 78 -2.19 -4.80 21.47
N VAL A 79 -1.71 -5.98 21.89
CA VAL A 79 -2.58 -7.10 22.27
C VAL A 79 -3.32 -6.82 23.56
N ASP A 80 -2.66 -6.20 24.55
CA ASP A 80 -3.29 -5.82 25.82
C ASP A 80 -4.41 -4.79 25.58
N ALA A 81 -4.18 -3.76 24.78
CA ALA A 81 -5.18 -2.78 24.40
C ALA A 81 -6.38 -3.42 23.68
N TRP A 82 -6.11 -4.36 22.76
CA TRP A 82 -7.15 -5.08 22.06
C TRP A 82 -7.99 -5.98 22.99
N LEU A 83 -7.35 -6.69 23.92
CA LEU A 83 -8.04 -7.49 24.93
C LEU A 83 -8.88 -6.62 25.89
N CYS A 84 -8.34 -5.47 26.33
CA CYS A 84 -9.07 -4.49 27.13
C CYS A 84 -10.30 -3.92 26.41
N ALA A 85 -10.27 -3.83 25.09
CA ALA A 85 -11.40 -3.45 24.24
C ALA A 85 -12.40 -4.61 23.99
N GLY A 86 -12.29 -5.71 24.77
CA GLY A 86 -13.17 -6.88 24.63
C GLY A 86 -12.80 -7.81 23.48
N GLY A 87 -11.60 -7.71 22.95
CA GLY A 87 -11.11 -8.55 21.84
C GLY A 87 -11.71 -8.16 20.49
N ARG A 88 -12.13 -6.91 20.33
CA ARG A 88 -12.62 -6.35 19.06
C ARG A 88 -11.92 -5.02 18.78
N GLY A 89 -11.24 -4.91 17.65
CA GLY A 89 -10.59 -3.67 17.28
C GLY A 89 -9.52 -3.81 16.22
N VAL A 90 -9.08 -2.66 15.74
CA VAL A 90 -8.04 -2.53 14.73
C VAL A 90 -6.74 -2.03 15.37
N VAL A 91 -5.65 -2.69 15.06
CA VAL A 91 -4.28 -2.30 15.44
C VAL A 91 -3.58 -1.76 14.21
N VAL A 92 -3.08 -0.52 14.29
CA VAL A 92 -2.36 0.15 13.22
C VAL A 92 -0.90 0.26 13.59
N LEU A 93 -0.07 -0.44 12.84
CA LEU A 93 1.37 -0.45 13.00
C LEU A 93 2.04 -0.33 11.63
N PRO A 94 3.13 0.44 11.51
CA PRO A 94 3.85 0.56 10.24
C PRO A 94 4.28 -0.80 9.70
N THR A 95 4.52 -0.86 8.40
CA THR A 95 5.08 -2.05 7.78
C THR A 95 6.47 -2.34 8.38
N GLY A 96 6.77 -3.61 8.62
CA GLY A 96 8.01 -3.99 9.31
C GLY A 96 7.96 -3.97 10.84
N ALA A 97 6.92 -3.38 11.45
CA ALA A 97 6.74 -3.41 12.91
C ALA A 97 6.31 -4.79 13.46
N GLY A 98 6.10 -5.78 12.59
CA GLY A 98 5.74 -7.13 13.01
C GLY A 98 4.27 -7.27 13.43
N LYS A 99 3.33 -6.70 12.66
CA LYS A 99 1.87 -6.89 12.82
C LYS A 99 1.49 -8.37 13.01
N THR A 100 2.12 -9.25 12.26
CA THR A 100 1.91 -10.70 12.33
C THR A 100 2.22 -11.27 13.72
N VAL A 101 3.24 -10.71 14.41
CA VAL A 101 3.60 -11.11 15.80
C VAL A 101 2.47 -10.74 16.78
N VAL A 102 1.82 -9.59 16.58
CA VAL A 102 0.65 -9.17 17.38
C VAL A 102 -0.47 -10.21 17.26
N ALA A 103 -0.73 -10.70 16.03
CA ALA A 103 -1.73 -11.74 15.84
C ALA A 103 -1.31 -13.08 16.45
N PHE A 104 -0.06 -13.50 16.33
CA PHE A 104 0.42 -14.74 16.95
C PHE A 104 0.28 -14.70 18.47
N ASP A 105 0.61 -13.57 19.10
CA ASP A 105 0.43 -13.38 20.54
C ASP A 105 -1.08 -13.39 20.92
N ALA A 106 -1.94 -12.71 20.15
CA ALA A 106 -3.38 -12.73 20.36
C ALA A 106 -3.97 -14.16 20.22
N ILE A 107 -3.57 -14.92 19.21
CA ILE A 107 -4.00 -16.29 18.97
C ILE A 107 -3.55 -17.21 20.15
N ALA A 108 -2.28 -17.07 20.56
CA ALA A 108 -1.73 -17.88 21.66
C ALA A 108 -2.44 -17.58 22.99
N ARG A 109 -2.72 -16.31 23.30
CA ARG A 109 -3.39 -15.91 24.54
C ARG A 109 -4.86 -16.32 24.60
N LEU A 110 -5.57 -16.27 23.45
CA LEU A 110 -6.97 -16.69 23.42
C LEU A 110 -7.15 -18.21 23.39
N GLY A 111 -6.26 -18.94 22.70
CA GLY A 111 -6.34 -20.38 22.58
C GLY A 111 -7.64 -20.87 21.91
N VAL A 112 -8.15 -20.17 20.92
CA VAL A 112 -9.42 -20.48 20.26
C VAL A 112 -9.25 -20.75 18.76
N ARG A 113 -10.19 -21.49 18.18
CA ARG A 113 -10.24 -21.73 16.72
C ARG A 113 -10.20 -20.41 15.97
N THR A 114 -9.22 -20.26 15.11
CA THR A 114 -8.90 -18.97 14.48
C THR A 114 -8.93 -19.07 12.96
N LEU A 115 -9.53 -18.06 12.34
CA LEU A 115 -9.44 -17.82 10.88
C LEU A 115 -8.62 -16.56 10.63
N VAL A 116 -7.54 -16.69 9.87
CA VAL A 116 -6.72 -15.57 9.42
C VAL A 116 -7.05 -15.29 7.96
N VAL A 117 -7.54 -14.08 7.67
CA VAL A 117 -7.93 -13.64 6.33
C VAL A 117 -6.84 -12.76 5.77
N VAL A 118 -6.33 -13.09 4.58
CA VAL A 118 -5.18 -12.45 3.95
C VAL A 118 -5.47 -12.07 2.50
N PRO A 119 -4.87 -11.02 1.93
CA PRO A 119 -5.17 -10.56 0.57
C PRO A 119 -4.61 -11.44 -0.54
N THR A 120 -3.47 -12.11 -0.34
CA THR A 120 -2.79 -12.83 -1.42
C THR A 120 -2.42 -14.27 -1.07
N ILE A 121 -2.20 -15.10 -2.12
CA ILE A 121 -1.78 -16.50 -1.97
C ILE A 121 -0.37 -16.60 -1.36
N GLU A 122 0.50 -15.65 -1.65
CA GLU A 122 1.84 -15.58 -1.07
C GLU A 122 1.79 -15.36 0.43
N LEU A 123 0.98 -14.39 0.90
CA LEU A 123 0.74 -14.15 2.33
C LEU A 123 0.09 -15.37 3.00
N LEU A 124 -0.85 -16.02 2.32
CA LEU A 124 -1.49 -17.22 2.82
C LEU A 124 -0.46 -18.31 3.18
N ARG A 125 0.55 -18.52 2.33
CA ARG A 125 1.64 -19.47 2.60
C ARG A 125 2.58 -18.99 3.70
N GLN A 126 2.93 -17.71 3.72
CA GLN A 126 3.77 -17.11 4.76
C GLN A 126 3.11 -17.20 6.15
N TRP A 127 1.82 -16.83 6.23
CA TRP A 127 1.07 -16.94 7.47
C TRP A 127 1.01 -18.39 7.97
N ARG A 128 0.75 -19.35 7.07
CA ARG A 128 0.72 -20.78 7.41
C ARG A 128 2.05 -21.24 7.99
N ALA A 129 3.16 -20.91 7.33
CA ALA A 129 4.51 -21.25 7.80
C ALA A 129 4.81 -20.56 9.14
N GLY A 130 4.52 -19.27 9.28
CA GLY A 130 4.75 -18.52 10.51
C GLY A 130 3.93 -19.03 11.70
N LEU A 131 2.65 -19.38 11.49
CA LEU A 131 1.81 -20.00 12.52
C LEU A 131 2.40 -21.33 12.98
N ALA A 132 2.83 -22.19 12.05
CA ALA A 132 3.44 -23.47 12.38
C ALA A 132 4.73 -23.28 13.18
N GLU A 133 5.62 -22.41 12.74
CA GLU A 133 6.91 -22.15 13.36
C GLU A 133 6.77 -21.51 14.75
N HIS A 134 6.01 -20.41 14.83
CA HIS A 134 5.99 -19.57 16.03
C HIS A 134 4.96 -19.99 17.09
N LEU A 135 3.95 -20.78 16.72
CA LEU A 135 3.03 -21.39 17.67
C LEU A 135 3.32 -22.87 17.96
N GLY A 136 4.37 -23.41 17.36
CA GLY A 136 4.82 -24.77 17.59
C GLY A 136 3.89 -25.85 17.04
N LEU A 137 3.17 -25.53 15.97
CA LEU A 137 2.22 -26.43 15.36
C LEU A 137 2.86 -27.23 14.21
N PRO A 138 2.46 -28.48 13.98
CA PRO A 138 2.78 -29.17 12.72
C PRO A 138 2.21 -28.38 11.54
N LEU A 139 3.00 -28.22 10.47
CA LEU A 139 2.55 -27.48 9.29
C LEU A 139 1.23 -28.01 8.71
N GLU A 140 1.06 -29.33 8.80
CA GLU A 140 -0.13 -30.03 8.30
C GLU A 140 -1.39 -29.77 9.13
N SER A 141 -1.28 -29.35 10.39
CA SER A 141 -2.41 -29.01 11.26
C SER A 141 -2.96 -27.62 10.97
N VAL A 142 -2.13 -26.74 10.39
CA VAL A 142 -2.58 -25.40 9.97
C VAL A 142 -3.33 -25.51 8.65
N GLY A 143 -4.62 -25.17 8.69
CA GLY A 143 -5.51 -25.15 7.53
C GLY A 143 -5.11 -24.09 6.50
N ILE A 144 -5.42 -24.37 5.23
CA ILE A 144 -5.15 -23.44 4.11
C ILE A 144 -6.31 -23.49 3.11
N ILE A 145 -6.84 -22.31 2.76
CA ILE A 145 -7.95 -22.20 1.80
C ILE A 145 -7.67 -21.03 0.84
N GLY A 146 -7.30 -21.36 -0.38
CA GLY A 146 -6.95 -20.40 -1.44
C GLY A 146 -5.93 -21.00 -2.40
N GLY A 147 -5.81 -20.45 -3.61
CA GLY A 147 -4.85 -20.93 -4.60
C GLY A 147 -5.04 -22.40 -5.01
N GLY A 148 -6.28 -22.91 -4.98
CA GLY A 148 -6.61 -24.30 -5.28
C GLY A 148 -6.64 -25.23 -4.06
N GLU A 149 -6.08 -24.84 -2.93
CA GLU A 149 -6.08 -25.61 -1.68
C GLU A 149 -7.37 -25.40 -0.89
N ARG A 150 -7.86 -26.44 -0.18
CA ARG A 150 -9.13 -26.43 0.57
C ARG A 150 -9.07 -27.24 1.86
N LYS A 151 -8.00 -27.13 2.61
CA LYS A 151 -7.82 -27.84 3.86
C LYS A 151 -8.19 -26.94 5.05
N SER A 152 -9.20 -27.33 5.81
CA SER A 152 -9.56 -26.64 7.07
C SER A 152 -8.81 -27.23 8.26
N GLY A 153 -8.55 -26.45 9.27
CA GLY A 153 -7.97 -26.81 10.55
C GLY A 153 -8.53 -25.94 11.67
N GLU A 154 -8.14 -26.17 12.91
CA GLU A 154 -8.51 -25.33 14.04
C GLU A 154 -7.98 -23.91 13.88
N ILE A 155 -6.77 -23.77 13.35
CA ILE A 155 -6.23 -22.50 12.86
C ILE A 155 -6.14 -22.62 11.35
N THR A 156 -6.82 -21.72 10.62
CA THR A 156 -6.90 -21.76 9.15
C THR A 156 -6.55 -20.40 8.59
N VAL A 157 -5.72 -20.39 7.54
CA VAL A 157 -5.45 -19.19 6.75
C VAL A 157 -6.26 -19.26 5.46
N ILE A 158 -6.90 -18.15 5.08
CA ILE A 158 -7.79 -18.06 3.92
C ILE A 158 -7.59 -16.73 3.18
N THR A 159 -7.71 -16.72 1.85
CA THR A 159 -7.72 -15.45 1.11
C THR A 159 -9.07 -14.74 1.24
N TYR A 160 -9.08 -13.38 1.12
CA TYR A 160 -10.32 -12.59 1.12
C TYR A 160 -11.34 -13.13 0.11
N ASP A 161 -10.93 -13.39 -1.14
CA ASP A 161 -11.80 -13.94 -2.18
C ASP A 161 -12.44 -15.27 -1.76
N SER A 162 -11.63 -16.18 -1.19
CA SER A 162 -12.12 -17.49 -0.75
C SER A 162 -13.04 -17.37 0.47
N ALA A 163 -12.80 -16.41 1.38
CA ALA A 163 -13.63 -16.17 2.54
C ALA A 163 -14.98 -15.51 2.18
N ALA A 164 -14.99 -14.63 1.17
CA ALA A 164 -16.17 -13.93 0.69
C ALA A 164 -17.17 -14.86 -0.02
N MET A 165 -16.74 -16.03 -0.51
CA MET A 165 -17.61 -16.97 -1.23
C MET A 165 -18.93 -17.25 -0.48
N PRO A 166 -20.12 -17.20 -1.14
CA PRO A 166 -21.41 -17.28 -0.46
C PRO A 166 -21.62 -18.53 0.41
N ARG A 167 -21.09 -19.68 -0.02
CA ARG A 167 -21.25 -20.97 0.67
C ARG A 167 -20.18 -21.24 1.73
N ARG A 168 -19.26 -20.29 2.00
CA ARG A 168 -18.20 -20.47 2.99
C ARG A 168 -18.80 -20.36 4.40
N ARG A 169 -18.61 -21.41 5.22
CA ARG A 169 -19.01 -21.42 6.62
C ARG A 169 -17.87 -20.87 7.48
N LEU A 170 -18.14 -19.84 8.27
CA LEU A 170 -17.15 -19.16 9.13
C LEU A 170 -17.48 -19.25 10.62
N ASN A 171 -18.65 -19.77 10.98
CA ASN A 171 -19.16 -19.77 12.36
C ASN A 171 -18.44 -20.74 13.31
N GLN A 172 -17.55 -21.58 12.79
CA GLN A 172 -16.75 -22.48 13.61
C GLN A 172 -15.52 -21.83 14.24
N TYR A 173 -15.20 -20.59 13.84
CA TYR A 173 -14.04 -19.86 14.34
C TYR A 173 -14.48 -18.84 15.40
N GLY A 174 -13.77 -18.84 16.55
CA GLY A 174 -13.98 -17.87 17.63
C GLY A 174 -13.26 -16.54 17.37
N LEU A 175 -12.09 -16.59 16.73
CA LEU A 175 -11.31 -15.41 16.37
C LEU A 175 -11.21 -15.27 14.85
N LEU A 176 -11.49 -14.06 14.36
CA LEU A 176 -11.14 -13.63 13.01
C LEU A 176 -9.99 -12.63 13.08
N VAL A 177 -8.92 -12.92 12.35
CA VAL A 177 -7.80 -11.98 12.13
C VAL A 177 -7.85 -11.52 10.69
N PHE A 178 -7.93 -10.22 10.46
CA PHE A 178 -7.91 -9.60 9.14
C PHE A 178 -6.55 -8.94 8.93
N ASP A 179 -5.69 -9.56 8.13
CA ASP A 179 -4.44 -8.93 7.71
C ASP A 179 -4.72 -7.96 6.57
N GLU A 180 -4.05 -6.81 6.57
CA GLU A 180 -4.34 -5.66 5.71
C GLU A 180 -5.85 -5.32 5.75
N ALA A 181 -6.35 -5.08 6.96
CA ALA A 181 -7.78 -4.91 7.27
C ALA A 181 -8.46 -3.79 6.44
N HIS A 182 -7.69 -2.88 5.85
CA HIS A 182 -8.20 -1.84 4.96
C HIS A 182 -8.87 -2.40 3.67
N HIS A 183 -8.68 -3.69 3.33
CA HIS A 183 -9.42 -4.34 2.25
C HIS A 183 -10.86 -4.69 2.62
N LEU A 184 -11.14 -4.94 3.90
CA LEU A 184 -12.45 -5.46 4.35
C LEU A 184 -13.65 -4.56 4.03
N PRO A 185 -13.55 -3.21 4.02
CA PRO A 185 -14.66 -2.34 3.67
C PRO A 185 -15.14 -2.41 2.22
N ALA A 186 -14.41 -3.10 1.32
CA ALA A 186 -14.90 -3.36 -0.03
C ALA A 186 -16.21 -4.17 0.03
N GLN A 187 -17.18 -3.81 -0.82
CA GLN A 187 -18.54 -4.36 -0.77
C GLN A 187 -18.58 -5.91 -0.83
N SER A 188 -17.72 -6.51 -1.63
CA SER A 188 -17.56 -7.96 -1.74
C SER A 188 -17.06 -8.61 -0.45
N TYR A 189 -16.17 -7.93 0.30
CA TYR A 189 -15.49 -8.50 1.46
C TYR A 189 -16.19 -8.23 2.79
N GLN A 190 -17.04 -7.20 2.91
CA GLN A 190 -17.86 -6.95 4.10
C GLN A 190 -18.68 -8.19 4.51
N THR A 191 -19.12 -8.96 3.53
CA THR A 191 -19.84 -10.21 3.74
C THR A 191 -19.09 -11.22 4.62
N ILE A 192 -17.75 -11.14 4.70
CA ILE A 192 -16.94 -12.03 5.56
C ILE A 192 -17.28 -11.75 7.03
N ALA A 193 -17.23 -10.48 7.43
CA ALA A 193 -17.54 -10.07 8.81
C ALA A 193 -19.02 -10.25 9.14
N GLN A 194 -19.91 -10.06 8.17
CA GLN A 194 -21.37 -10.20 8.36
C GLN A 194 -21.81 -11.66 8.56
N LYS A 195 -21.19 -12.60 7.83
CA LYS A 195 -21.50 -14.04 7.92
C LYS A 195 -20.95 -14.69 9.18
N ALA A 196 -19.86 -14.16 9.74
CA ALA A 196 -19.17 -14.78 10.84
C ALA A 196 -19.78 -14.38 12.19
N SER A 197 -20.07 -15.36 13.03
CA SER A 197 -20.49 -15.16 14.41
C SER A 197 -19.31 -15.02 15.39
N ALA A 198 -18.08 -14.96 14.90
CA ALA A 198 -16.87 -14.86 15.71
C ALA A 198 -16.93 -13.66 16.68
N PRO A 199 -16.84 -13.90 17.99
CA PRO A 199 -16.93 -12.86 19.01
C PRO A 199 -15.66 -12.00 19.03
N TRP A 200 -14.50 -12.56 18.76
CA TRP A 200 -13.23 -11.83 18.71
C TRP A 200 -12.83 -11.51 17.27
N ARG A 201 -12.45 -10.26 17.08
CA ARG A 201 -12.05 -9.76 15.76
C ARG A 201 -10.86 -8.83 15.90
N LEU A 202 -9.76 -9.14 15.21
CA LEU A 202 -8.54 -8.37 15.20
C LEU A 202 -8.26 -7.91 13.75
N GLY A 203 -8.27 -6.61 13.52
CA GLY A 203 -7.79 -6.02 12.28
C GLY A 203 -6.34 -5.58 12.42
N LEU A 204 -5.52 -5.89 11.43
CA LEU A 204 -4.14 -5.44 11.32
C LEU A 204 -3.99 -4.60 10.06
N SER A 205 -3.48 -3.39 10.16
CA SER A 205 -3.24 -2.52 9.01
C SER A 205 -1.99 -1.68 9.20
N ALA A 206 -1.39 -1.24 8.10
CA ALA A 206 -0.33 -0.24 8.13
C ALA A 206 -0.88 1.18 8.13
N THR A 207 -2.07 1.37 7.57
CA THR A 207 -2.80 2.64 7.48
C THR A 207 -4.29 2.36 7.67
N LEU A 208 -5.03 3.35 8.19
CA LEU A 208 -6.49 3.28 8.25
C LEU A 208 -7.15 4.04 7.10
N GLU A 209 -6.49 5.07 6.62
CA GLU A 209 -7.06 5.96 5.61
C GLU A 209 -7.23 5.25 4.28
N ARG A 210 -8.45 5.34 3.76
CA ARG A 210 -8.82 4.96 2.40
C ARG A 210 -9.32 6.19 1.68
N ALA A 211 -8.99 6.30 0.41
CA ALA A 211 -9.43 7.39 -0.44
C ALA A 211 -10.96 7.50 -0.55
N ASP A 212 -11.67 6.36 -0.46
CA ASP A 212 -13.13 6.29 -0.51
C ASP A 212 -13.86 6.62 0.82
N GLY A 213 -13.13 6.94 1.89
CA GLY A 213 -13.69 7.25 3.22
C GLY A 213 -14.33 6.06 3.95
N ARG A 214 -14.37 4.86 3.38
CA ARG A 214 -15.00 3.67 3.96
C ARG A 214 -14.21 3.04 5.13
N HIS A 215 -13.09 3.63 5.53
CA HIS A 215 -12.38 3.19 6.75
C HIS A 215 -13.27 3.28 8.01
N ASN A 216 -14.31 4.13 8.00
CA ASN A 216 -15.29 4.19 9.09
C ASN A 216 -16.09 2.88 9.24
N ASP A 217 -16.27 2.10 8.18
CA ASP A 217 -17.00 0.83 8.22
C ASP A 217 -16.24 -0.24 9.04
N LEU A 218 -14.92 -0.11 9.18
CA LEU A 218 -14.11 -1.02 9.99
C LEU A 218 -14.56 -1.09 11.45
N ALA A 219 -15.01 0.03 11.99
CA ALA A 219 -15.51 0.07 13.37
C ALA A 219 -16.73 -0.84 13.58
N GLY A 220 -17.64 -0.90 12.59
CA GLY A 220 -18.80 -1.82 12.62
C GLY A 220 -18.43 -3.28 12.31
N LEU A 221 -17.51 -3.50 11.37
CA LEU A 221 -17.14 -4.84 10.89
C LEU A 221 -16.19 -5.57 11.85
N ILE A 222 -15.21 -4.88 12.41
CA ILE A 222 -14.17 -5.43 13.29
C ILE A 222 -14.32 -4.90 14.70
N GLY A 223 -14.24 -3.59 14.86
CA GLY A 223 -14.23 -2.83 16.10
C GLY A 223 -13.44 -1.53 15.94
N PRO A 224 -13.38 -0.69 16.99
CA PRO A 224 -12.70 0.60 16.92
C PRO A 224 -11.19 0.46 16.73
N LEU A 225 -10.51 1.57 16.40
CA LEU A 225 -9.05 1.66 16.51
C LEU A 225 -8.68 1.56 18.00
N VAL A 226 -7.91 0.52 18.34
CA VAL A 226 -7.53 0.25 19.75
C VAL A 226 -6.07 0.54 20.04
N TYR A 227 -5.21 0.51 19.01
CA TYR A 227 -3.80 0.81 19.18
C TYR A 227 -3.19 1.32 17.86
N THR A 228 -2.37 2.35 17.97
CA THR A 228 -1.61 2.89 16.84
C THR A 228 -0.22 3.35 17.29
N ARG A 229 0.76 3.13 16.44
CA ARG A 229 2.10 3.70 16.55
C ARG A 229 2.56 4.11 15.17
N ASP A 230 3.23 5.23 15.07
CA ASP A 230 3.78 5.70 13.81
C ASP A 230 5.23 5.22 13.55
N THR A 231 5.73 5.51 12.34
CA THR A 231 7.09 5.11 11.94
C THR A 231 8.15 5.90 12.69
N GLU A 232 7.89 7.16 13.05
CA GLU A 232 8.83 8.05 13.72
C GLU A 232 9.04 7.60 15.17
N GLU A 233 7.95 7.28 15.89
CA GLU A 233 7.98 6.74 17.24
C GLU A 233 8.79 5.45 17.32
N LEU A 234 8.46 4.46 16.47
CA LEU A 234 9.12 3.16 16.48
C LEU A 234 10.58 3.22 15.97
N SER A 235 10.90 4.19 15.13
CA SER A 235 12.27 4.45 14.68
C SER A 235 13.12 5.11 15.78
N ALA A 236 12.54 6.06 16.52
CA ALA A 236 13.20 6.67 17.67
C ALA A 236 13.53 5.63 18.76
N GLU A 237 12.65 4.68 18.98
CA GLU A 237 12.83 3.53 19.88
C GLU A 237 13.74 2.43 19.30
N LYS A 238 14.33 2.60 18.11
CA LYS A 238 15.17 1.63 17.38
C LYS A 238 14.46 0.30 17.05
N HIS A 239 13.16 0.30 17.01
CA HIS A 239 12.35 -0.88 16.69
C HIS A 239 12.18 -1.10 15.18
N ILE A 240 12.24 -0.02 14.39
CA ILE A 240 12.26 -0.04 12.93
C ILE A 240 13.58 0.57 12.46
N ALA A 241 14.10 0.06 11.36
CA ALA A 241 15.29 0.60 10.74
C ALA A 241 15.03 2.04 10.29
N ALA A 242 15.82 2.98 10.85
CA ALA A 242 15.87 4.32 10.32
C ALA A 242 16.46 4.27 8.90
N TYR A 243 15.85 4.94 7.96
CA TYR A 243 16.43 5.16 6.65
C TYR A 243 16.56 6.64 6.37
N ARG A 244 17.58 7.01 5.60
CA ARG A 244 17.79 8.39 5.18
C ARG A 244 17.26 8.59 3.78
N GLU A 245 16.36 9.55 3.60
CA GLU A 245 15.80 9.92 2.30
C GLU A 245 16.70 10.93 1.59
N ARG A 246 16.94 10.70 0.30
CA ARG A 246 17.66 11.61 -0.59
C ARG A 246 16.88 11.81 -1.88
N ARG A 247 16.61 13.06 -2.23
CA ARG A 247 15.95 13.43 -3.49
C ARG A 247 16.99 13.80 -4.54
N ILE A 248 16.87 13.22 -5.71
CA ILE A 248 17.69 13.52 -6.88
C ILE A 248 16.76 14.14 -7.91
N TYR A 249 17.08 15.36 -8.29
CA TYR A 249 16.32 16.11 -9.28
C TYR A 249 16.98 15.98 -10.64
N VAL A 250 16.23 15.58 -11.66
CA VAL A 250 16.66 15.43 -13.05
C VAL A 250 15.92 16.41 -13.96
N ASP A 251 16.54 16.84 -15.04
CA ASP A 251 15.90 17.65 -16.06
C ASP A 251 15.38 16.77 -17.19
N LEU A 252 14.27 17.17 -17.83
CA LEU A 252 13.79 16.54 -19.06
C LEU A 252 14.80 16.79 -20.21
N THR A 253 14.86 15.89 -21.18
CA THR A 253 15.56 16.21 -22.43
C THR A 253 14.84 17.33 -23.17
N PRO A 254 15.50 18.06 -24.10
CA PRO A 254 14.84 19.13 -24.86
C PRO A 254 13.57 18.65 -25.58
N GLU A 255 13.58 17.43 -26.11
CA GLU A 255 12.43 16.84 -26.79
C GLU A 255 11.31 16.49 -25.82
N GLU A 256 11.65 15.96 -24.64
CA GLU A 256 10.70 15.67 -23.57
C GLU A 256 10.10 16.95 -23.01
N GLU A 257 10.90 18.01 -22.84
CA GLU A 257 10.44 19.32 -22.35
C GLU A 257 9.44 19.96 -23.32
N VAL A 258 9.74 20.00 -24.62
CA VAL A 258 8.82 20.49 -25.66
C VAL A 258 7.50 19.71 -25.65
N ARG A 259 7.59 18.38 -25.58
CA ARG A 259 6.41 17.51 -25.55
C ARG A 259 5.58 17.77 -24.28
N TYR A 260 6.23 17.84 -23.12
CA TYR A 260 5.59 18.10 -21.83
C TYR A 260 4.85 19.43 -21.83
N GLU A 261 5.51 20.51 -22.27
CA GLU A 261 4.91 21.84 -22.30
C GLU A 261 3.74 21.95 -23.30
N SER A 262 3.84 21.28 -24.45
CA SER A 262 2.73 21.23 -25.42
C SER A 262 1.49 20.56 -24.83
N LEU A 263 1.67 19.41 -24.16
CA LEU A 263 0.59 18.67 -23.51
C LEU A 263 -0.03 19.48 -22.34
N MET A 264 0.82 20.11 -21.53
CA MET A 264 0.36 20.95 -20.44
C MET A 264 -0.32 22.24 -20.91
N ALA A 265 0.06 22.78 -22.06
CA ALA A 265 -0.63 23.92 -22.67
C ALA A 265 -2.07 23.56 -23.10
N GLU A 266 -2.26 22.38 -23.72
CA GLU A 266 -3.59 21.87 -24.08
C GLU A 266 -4.47 21.69 -22.83
N TRP A 267 -3.93 21.08 -21.78
CA TRP A 267 -4.57 20.90 -20.50
C TRP A 267 -5.00 22.24 -19.86
N ARG A 268 -4.05 23.18 -19.71
CA ARG A 268 -4.30 24.50 -19.11
C ARG A 268 -5.33 25.31 -19.93
N TRP A 269 -5.26 25.22 -21.25
CA TRP A 269 -6.24 25.90 -22.12
C TRP A 269 -7.66 25.42 -21.86
N TYR A 270 -7.87 24.10 -21.77
CA TYR A 270 -9.18 23.54 -21.49
C TYR A 270 -9.70 23.98 -20.12
N LEU A 271 -8.89 23.90 -19.08
CA LEU A 271 -9.28 24.34 -17.74
C LEU A 271 -9.62 25.83 -17.71
N ALA A 272 -8.84 26.69 -18.36
CA ALA A 272 -9.08 28.12 -18.41
C ALA A 272 -10.41 28.45 -19.12
N THR A 273 -10.70 27.77 -20.23
CA THR A 273 -11.91 28.00 -21.03
C THR A 273 -13.19 27.47 -20.38
N ARG A 274 -13.10 26.50 -19.50
CA ARG A 274 -14.24 25.82 -18.83
C ARG A 274 -14.34 26.09 -17.33
N ARG A 275 -13.53 26.99 -16.80
CA ARG A 275 -13.41 27.26 -15.35
C ARG A 275 -14.75 27.48 -14.65
N SER A 276 -15.66 28.26 -15.25
CA SER A 276 -16.99 28.55 -14.69
C SER A 276 -17.93 27.33 -14.66
N GLN A 277 -17.65 26.30 -15.47
CA GLN A 277 -18.49 25.13 -15.63
C GLN A 277 -17.97 23.92 -14.83
N LEU A 278 -16.67 23.86 -14.53
CA LEU A 278 -16.04 22.77 -13.82
C LEU A 278 -16.12 22.94 -12.29
N GLY A 279 -16.40 24.16 -11.81
CA GLY A 279 -16.38 24.46 -10.38
C GLY A 279 -14.96 24.51 -9.82
N SER A 280 -14.81 24.30 -8.51
CA SER A 280 -13.52 24.30 -7.79
C SER A 280 -13.47 23.17 -6.77
N GLY A 281 -12.27 22.70 -6.43
CA GLY A 281 -12.05 21.67 -5.43
C GLY A 281 -12.19 20.22 -5.94
N PRO A 282 -12.29 19.23 -5.04
CA PRO A 282 -12.24 17.80 -5.39
C PRO A 282 -13.29 17.36 -6.43
N GLY A 283 -14.46 17.99 -6.46
CA GLY A 283 -15.51 17.69 -7.44
C GLY A 283 -15.19 18.07 -8.89
N MET A 284 -14.21 18.94 -9.13
CA MET A 284 -13.80 19.38 -10.46
C MET A 284 -13.32 18.22 -11.34
N PHE A 285 -12.54 17.32 -10.78
CA PHE A 285 -12.00 16.16 -11.51
C PHE A 285 -13.11 15.17 -11.90
N ALA A 286 -14.00 14.85 -10.97
CA ALA A 286 -15.16 13.99 -11.24
C ALA A 286 -16.04 14.57 -12.36
N GLU A 287 -16.28 15.89 -12.35
CA GLU A 287 -17.01 16.56 -13.41
C GLU A 287 -16.26 16.50 -14.76
N LEU A 288 -14.95 16.65 -14.75
CA LEU A 288 -14.13 16.54 -15.94
C LEU A 288 -14.16 15.12 -16.54
N VAL A 289 -14.04 14.10 -15.70
CA VAL A 289 -14.17 12.69 -16.11
C VAL A 289 -15.57 12.44 -16.68
N ARG A 290 -16.63 12.91 -16.02
CA ARG A 290 -18.00 12.81 -16.53
C ARG A 290 -18.14 13.43 -17.91
N ARG A 291 -17.59 14.65 -18.11
CA ARG A 291 -17.62 15.36 -19.40
C ARG A 291 -16.84 14.64 -20.48
N SER A 292 -15.75 13.99 -20.16
CA SER A 292 -14.95 13.26 -21.14
C SER A 292 -15.72 12.14 -21.84
N GLY A 293 -16.81 11.66 -21.27
CA GLY A 293 -17.72 10.70 -21.89
C GLY A 293 -18.42 11.25 -23.13
N PHE A 294 -18.76 12.54 -23.16
CA PHE A 294 -19.54 13.15 -24.25
C PHE A 294 -18.87 14.39 -24.90
N GLU A 295 -17.90 15.02 -24.26
CA GLU A 295 -17.18 16.21 -24.75
C GLU A 295 -15.77 15.81 -25.27
N PRO A 296 -15.50 15.85 -26.60
CA PRO A 296 -14.20 15.44 -27.16
C PRO A 296 -13.03 16.30 -26.67
N GLU A 297 -13.26 17.56 -26.33
CA GLU A 297 -12.24 18.49 -25.82
C GLU A 297 -11.84 18.12 -24.41
N ALA A 298 -12.77 17.76 -23.54
CA ALA A 298 -12.50 17.25 -22.20
C ALA A 298 -11.65 15.97 -22.26
N ARG A 299 -12.01 15.06 -23.16
CA ARG A 299 -11.27 13.83 -23.38
C ARG A 299 -9.85 14.06 -23.86
N ARG A 300 -9.65 15.02 -24.77
CA ARG A 300 -8.29 15.41 -25.23
C ARG A 300 -7.47 16.01 -24.09
N ALA A 301 -8.04 16.92 -23.34
CA ALA A 301 -7.37 17.54 -22.19
C ALA A 301 -6.94 16.52 -21.14
N LEU A 302 -7.81 15.56 -20.77
CA LEU A 302 -7.45 14.48 -19.85
C LEU A 302 -6.33 13.60 -20.39
N ARG A 303 -6.36 13.25 -21.69
CA ARG A 303 -5.27 12.49 -22.33
C ARG A 303 -3.97 13.27 -22.32
N ALA A 304 -4.01 14.55 -22.69
CA ALA A 304 -2.83 15.41 -22.68
C ALA A 304 -2.19 15.48 -21.27
N HIS A 305 -3.02 15.65 -20.25
CA HIS A 305 -2.56 15.64 -18.87
C HIS A 305 -1.95 14.30 -18.45
N ALA A 306 -2.61 13.17 -18.76
CA ALA A 306 -2.08 11.85 -18.47
C ALA A 306 -0.75 11.58 -19.21
N GLU A 307 -0.63 11.98 -20.48
CA GLU A 307 0.59 11.86 -21.24
C GLU A 307 1.72 12.76 -20.71
N ALA A 308 1.43 14.00 -20.32
CA ALA A 308 2.39 14.90 -19.69
C ALA A 308 2.96 14.27 -18.40
N ARG A 309 2.08 13.68 -17.58
CA ARG A 309 2.48 12.94 -16.39
C ARG A 309 3.42 11.78 -16.73
N LEU A 310 3.11 10.99 -17.77
CA LEU A 310 3.98 9.90 -18.22
C LEU A 310 5.35 10.40 -18.68
N VAL A 311 5.43 11.53 -19.38
CA VAL A 311 6.71 12.16 -19.77
C VAL A 311 7.52 12.50 -18.52
N ALA A 312 6.93 13.16 -17.53
CA ALA A 312 7.61 13.54 -16.30
C ALA A 312 8.09 12.32 -15.50
N LEU A 313 7.24 11.30 -15.32
CA LEU A 313 7.55 10.12 -14.53
C LEU A 313 8.57 9.19 -15.19
N ASN A 314 8.60 9.13 -16.52
CA ASN A 314 9.47 8.26 -17.30
C ASN A 314 10.64 9.01 -17.98
N ALA A 315 11.01 10.18 -17.46
CA ALA A 315 12.11 11.00 -18.00
C ALA A 315 13.40 10.20 -18.21
N THR A 316 14.00 10.33 -19.38
CA THR A 316 15.18 9.55 -19.81
C THR A 316 16.39 9.80 -18.90
N ALA A 317 16.55 11.03 -18.41
CA ALA A 317 17.63 11.40 -17.51
C ALA A 317 17.60 10.63 -16.17
N LYS A 318 16.47 10.06 -15.78
CA LYS A 318 16.37 9.22 -14.58
C LYS A 318 17.22 7.96 -14.68
N ILE A 319 17.39 7.40 -15.88
CA ILE A 319 18.24 6.21 -16.11
C ILE A 319 19.70 6.51 -15.76
N GLY A 320 20.24 7.64 -16.21
CA GLY A 320 21.59 8.08 -15.84
C GLY A 320 21.73 8.35 -14.33
N ALA A 321 20.72 8.96 -13.72
CA ALA A 321 20.71 9.18 -12.27
C ALA A 321 20.70 7.86 -11.49
N ILE A 322 19.98 6.82 -11.97
CA ILE A 322 20.02 5.48 -11.37
C ILE A 322 21.40 4.88 -11.50
N GLU A 323 22.02 4.96 -12.69
CA GLU A 323 23.38 4.47 -12.92
C GLU A 323 24.38 5.11 -11.94
N ASP A 324 24.30 6.41 -11.72
CA ASP A 324 25.13 7.12 -10.74
C ASP A 324 24.90 6.63 -9.30
N VAL A 325 23.65 6.32 -8.92
CA VAL A 325 23.36 5.70 -7.62
C VAL A 325 23.97 4.31 -7.54
N LEU A 326 23.84 3.47 -8.58
CA LEU A 326 24.42 2.13 -8.59
C LEU A 326 25.95 2.16 -8.47
N ARG A 327 26.62 3.12 -9.12
CA ARG A 327 28.08 3.31 -9.03
C ARG A 327 28.53 3.74 -7.62
N ARG A 328 27.73 4.53 -6.90
CA ARG A 328 28.01 4.92 -5.51
C ARG A 328 27.81 3.78 -4.51
N HIS A 329 27.07 2.76 -4.91
CA HIS A 329 26.71 1.60 -4.09
C HIS A 329 27.12 0.27 -4.72
N PRO A 330 28.42 0.06 -5.03
CA PRO A 330 28.88 -1.11 -5.81
C PRO A 330 28.60 -2.42 -5.08
N ASN A 331 28.78 -2.45 -3.76
CA ASN A 331 28.66 -3.65 -2.93
C ASN A 331 27.31 -3.77 -2.19
N ASP A 332 26.45 -2.77 -2.31
CA ASP A 332 25.14 -2.76 -1.64
C ASP A 332 24.11 -3.52 -2.46
N LYS A 333 23.14 -4.11 -1.77
CA LYS A 333 21.93 -4.60 -2.40
C LYS A 333 21.01 -3.42 -2.71
N VAL A 334 20.74 -3.20 -4.00
CA VAL A 334 19.92 -2.08 -4.49
C VAL A 334 18.67 -2.61 -5.19
N ILE A 335 17.51 -2.09 -4.80
CA ILE A 335 16.25 -2.33 -5.52
C ILE A 335 15.79 -1.02 -6.14
N VAL A 336 15.58 -1.04 -7.45
CA VAL A 336 15.01 0.08 -8.19
C VAL A 336 13.52 -0.18 -8.41
N PHE A 337 12.67 0.75 -7.98
CA PHE A 337 11.22 0.67 -8.10
C PHE A 337 10.71 1.64 -9.16
N SER A 338 9.81 1.16 -10.01
CA SER A 338 9.05 2.00 -10.93
C SER A 338 7.59 1.57 -10.97
N GLU A 339 6.68 2.53 -11.01
CA GLU A 339 5.25 2.27 -11.18
C GLU A 339 4.92 1.74 -12.59
N TYR A 340 5.70 2.15 -13.58
CA TYR A 340 5.46 1.86 -15.00
C TYR A 340 6.38 0.77 -15.52
N VAL A 341 5.78 -0.28 -16.10
CA VAL A 341 6.50 -1.42 -16.67
C VAL A 341 7.44 -0.99 -17.79
N ASP A 342 7.04 -0.02 -18.62
CA ASP A 342 7.89 0.52 -19.67
C ASP A 342 9.21 1.10 -19.13
N MET A 343 9.12 1.82 -18.00
CA MET A 343 10.32 2.34 -17.33
C MET A 343 11.18 1.21 -16.73
N VAL A 344 10.54 0.18 -16.16
CA VAL A 344 11.27 -1.03 -15.70
C VAL A 344 12.04 -1.67 -16.84
N ASP A 345 11.40 -1.86 -18.00
CA ASP A 345 12.01 -2.46 -19.17
C ASP A 345 13.15 -1.59 -19.73
N ARG A 346 12.99 -0.26 -19.75
CA ARG A 346 14.04 0.68 -20.17
C ARG A 346 15.24 0.64 -19.23
N ILE A 347 15.03 0.67 -17.91
CA ILE A 347 16.10 0.56 -16.91
C ILE A 347 16.81 -0.79 -17.03
N SER A 348 16.05 -1.87 -17.13
CA SER A 348 16.59 -3.23 -17.25
C SER A 348 17.51 -3.37 -18.46
N ARG A 349 17.08 -2.90 -19.63
CA ARG A 349 17.88 -2.95 -20.87
C ARG A 349 19.10 -2.04 -20.82
N ALA A 350 18.95 -0.81 -20.33
CA ALA A 350 20.02 0.16 -20.30
C ALA A 350 21.14 -0.21 -19.31
N LEU A 351 20.77 -0.76 -18.15
CA LEU A 351 21.68 -1.04 -17.05
C LEU A 351 21.93 -2.55 -16.83
N LEU A 352 21.37 -3.41 -17.69
CA LEU A 352 21.48 -4.88 -17.65
C LEU A 352 21.05 -5.46 -16.29
N LEU A 353 19.99 -4.92 -15.72
CA LEU A 353 19.46 -5.36 -14.43
C LEU A 353 18.36 -6.42 -14.61
N PRO A 354 18.35 -7.51 -13.82
CA PRO A 354 17.21 -8.41 -13.76
C PRO A 354 15.94 -7.66 -13.37
N ALA A 355 14.85 -7.89 -14.12
CA ALA A 355 13.59 -7.19 -13.99
C ALA A 355 12.47 -8.10 -13.47
N ILE A 356 11.69 -7.60 -12.51
CA ILE A 356 10.49 -8.27 -12.02
C ILE A 356 9.27 -7.40 -12.34
N THR A 357 8.40 -7.90 -13.23
CA THR A 357 7.14 -7.28 -13.60
C THR A 357 6.00 -8.31 -13.49
N TYR A 358 4.74 -7.90 -13.70
CA TYR A 358 3.62 -8.84 -13.75
C TYR A 358 3.76 -9.84 -14.92
N ARG A 359 4.58 -9.51 -15.93
CA ARG A 359 4.87 -10.39 -17.09
C ARG A 359 5.94 -11.44 -16.77
N THR A 360 6.72 -11.26 -15.70
CA THR A 360 7.80 -12.18 -15.33
C THR A 360 7.22 -13.49 -14.82
N PRO A 361 7.54 -14.64 -15.44
CA PRO A 361 7.07 -15.95 -15.02
C PRO A 361 7.41 -16.24 -13.56
N ALA A 362 6.55 -16.99 -12.85
CA ALA A 362 6.71 -17.27 -11.42
C ALA A 362 8.05 -17.98 -11.08
N ALA A 363 8.52 -18.86 -11.97
CA ALA A 363 9.81 -19.56 -11.78
C ALA A 363 10.99 -18.58 -11.89
N GLU A 364 10.99 -17.69 -12.89
CA GLU A 364 12.01 -16.68 -13.10
C GLU A 364 12.01 -15.65 -11.96
N ARG A 365 10.83 -15.17 -11.55
CA ARG A 365 10.69 -14.28 -10.39
C ARG A 365 11.32 -14.88 -9.13
N ARG A 366 11.06 -16.16 -8.88
CA ARG A 366 11.63 -16.89 -7.74
C ARG A 366 13.15 -16.98 -7.84
N ALA A 367 13.70 -17.28 -9.02
CA ALA A 367 15.12 -17.36 -9.24
C ALA A 367 15.82 -15.99 -9.02
N ILE A 368 15.23 -14.88 -9.52
CA ILE A 368 15.75 -13.53 -9.30
C ILE A 368 15.76 -13.18 -7.81
N LEU A 369 14.65 -13.42 -7.11
CA LEU A 369 14.54 -13.12 -5.67
C LEU A 369 15.50 -13.96 -4.84
N GLU A 370 15.68 -15.24 -5.17
CA GLU A 370 16.65 -16.12 -4.49
C GLU A 370 18.10 -15.71 -4.77
N GLY A 371 18.42 -15.36 -6.02
CA GLY A 371 19.73 -14.80 -6.38
C GLY A 371 20.01 -13.49 -5.65
N PHE A 372 19.00 -12.64 -5.47
CA PHE A 372 19.13 -11.40 -4.69
C PHE A 372 19.25 -11.68 -3.19
N ARG A 373 18.51 -12.68 -2.66
CA ARG A 373 18.59 -13.08 -1.25
C ARG A 373 19.98 -13.66 -0.91
N SER A 374 20.50 -14.54 -1.73
CA SER A 374 21.83 -15.16 -1.54
C SER A 374 22.98 -14.16 -1.78
N GLY A 375 22.74 -13.05 -2.48
CA GLY A 375 23.78 -12.08 -2.85
C GLY A 375 24.48 -12.39 -4.19
N ALA A 376 24.05 -13.41 -4.92
CA ALA A 376 24.50 -13.67 -6.30
C ALA A 376 24.07 -12.54 -7.25
N LEU A 377 22.93 -11.90 -6.96
CA LEU A 377 22.46 -10.68 -7.56
C LEU A 377 22.43 -9.58 -6.49
N THR A 378 23.03 -8.44 -6.79
CA THR A 378 23.03 -7.29 -5.85
C THR A 378 22.16 -6.13 -6.32
N LYS A 379 21.72 -6.16 -7.57
CA LYS A 379 20.92 -5.10 -8.18
C LYS A 379 19.75 -5.71 -8.94
N ILE A 380 18.54 -5.20 -8.70
CA ILE A 380 17.32 -5.60 -9.43
C ILE A 380 16.45 -4.38 -9.69
N VAL A 381 15.61 -4.44 -10.72
CA VAL A 381 14.56 -3.46 -10.98
C VAL A 381 13.19 -4.13 -10.92
N THR A 382 12.19 -3.45 -10.35
CA THR A 382 10.86 -4.03 -10.19
C THR A 382 9.74 -3.02 -10.40
N GLY A 383 8.62 -3.51 -10.92
CA GLY A 383 7.35 -2.80 -10.92
C GLY A 383 6.60 -2.97 -9.59
N ARG A 384 5.30 -2.64 -9.58
CA ARG A 384 4.40 -2.83 -8.42
C ARG A 384 4.17 -4.31 -8.04
N VAL A 385 4.76 -5.25 -8.72
CA VAL A 385 4.49 -6.70 -8.61
C VAL A 385 5.02 -7.33 -7.32
N LEU A 386 5.90 -6.64 -6.60
CA LEU A 386 6.29 -7.05 -5.25
C LEU A 386 5.25 -6.58 -4.20
N ASN A 387 4.03 -6.22 -4.64
CA ASN A 387 2.92 -5.89 -3.78
C ASN A 387 2.57 -7.07 -2.87
N GLU A 388 2.09 -6.75 -1.71
CA GLU A 388 1.42 -7.57 -0.69
C GLU A 388 1.70 -9.09 -0.78
N GLY A 389 2.60 -9.59 0.05
CA GLY A 389 2.81 -11.03 0.21
C GLY A 389 4.04 -11.63 -0.43
N VAL A 390 4.82 -10.88 -1.22
CA VAL A 390 6.14 -11.37 -1.63
C VAL A 390 7.16 -11.02 -0.55
N ASP A 391 7.87 -12.02 -0.03
CA ASP A 391 9.02 -11.81 0.87
C ASP A 391 10.15 -11.16 0.08
N VAL A 392 10.15 -9.83 0.07
CA VAL A 392 11.18 -9.05 -0.62
C VAL A 392 12.47 -9.15 0.21
N PRO A 393 13.56 -9.61 -0.41
CA PRO A 393 14.82 -9.73 0.31
C PRO A 393 15.34 -8.38 0.80
N ASP A 394 16.08 -8.39 1.89
CA ASP A 394 16.67 -7.19 2.48
C ASP A 394 17.57 -6.44 1.48
N ALA A 395 17.39 -5.13 1.37
CA ALA A 395 18.22 -4.24 0.59
C ALA A 395 18.81 -3.11 1.46
N ASN A 396 19.97 -2.61 1.08
CA ASN A 396 20.60 -1.46 1.75
C ASN A 396 20.11 -0.15 1.14
N VAL A 397 19.77 -0.19 -0.14
CA VAL A 397 19.40 0.99 -0.92
C VAL A 397 18.14 0.69 -1.72
N ALA A 398 17.18 1.58 -1.64
CA ALA A 398 16.00 1.62 -2.50
C ALA A 398 16.03 2.87 -3.37
N VAL A 399 15.62 2.75 -4.63
CA VAL A 399 15.51 3.86 -5.58
C VAL A 399 14.11 3.90 -6.14
N ILE A 400 13.39 4.98 -5.93
CA ILE A 400 12.09 5.24 -6.58
C ILE A 400 12.37 6.01 -7.87
N ALA A 401 12.33 5.32 -9.00
CA ALA A 401 12.57 5.90 -10.32
C ALA A 401 11.39 6.71 -10.83
N SER A 402 10.19 6.18 -10.65
CA SER A 402 8.94 6.88 -10.96
C SER A 402 7.91 6.45 -9.91
N GLY A 403 7.25 7.41 -9.29
CA GLY A 403 6.33 7.07 -8.24
C GLY A 403 5.33 8.16 -7.93
N SER A 404 4.07 7.73 -7.90
CA SER A 404 2.98 8.39 -7.19
C SER A 404 3.20 8.32 -5.67
N ALA A 405 2.34 8.98 -4.89
CA ALA A 405 2.27 8.81 -3.44
C ALA A 405 2.19 7.32 -3.07
N SER A 406 1.41 6.56 -3.80
CA SER A 406 1.22 5.12 -3.60
C SER A 406 2.51 4.29 -3.80
N MET A 407 3.42 4.67 -4.71
CA MET A 407 4.71 3.97 -4.85
C MET A 407 5.61 4.23 -3.63
N ARG A 408 5.61 5.45 -3.10
CA ARG A 408 6.36 5.77 -1.88
C ARG A 408 5.80 5.04 -0.67
N GLU A 409 4.50 5.02 -0.48
CA GLU A 409 3.82 4.21 0.53
C GLU A 409 4.14 2.73 0.35
N TYR A 410 4.16 2.27 -0.89
CA TYR A 410 4.56 0.91 -1.23
C TYR A 410 5.99 0.61 -0.77
N VAL A 411 6.97 1.46 -1.07
CA VAL A 411 8.35 1.27 -0.60
C VAL A 411 8.44 1.41 0.93
N GLN A 412 7.65 2.28 1.53
CA GLN A 412 7.54 2.39 2.99
C GLN A 412 6.84 1.16 3.59
N ARG A 413 5.81 0.62 2.94
CA ARG A 413 5.17 -0.67 3.31
C ARG A 413 6.14 -1.84 3.18
N LEU A 414 7.07 -1.79 2.23
CA LEU A 414 8.20 -2.69 2.15
C LEU A 414 9.27 -2.42 3.21
N GLY A 415 8.97 -1.79 4.33
CA GLY A 415 9.92 -1.44 5.40
C GLY A 415 10.79 -2.59 5.94
N ARG A 416 10.51 -3.83 5.48
CA ARG A 416 11.43 -4.97 5.58
C ARG A 416 12.56 -4.92 4.55
N VAL A 417 12.39 -4.18 3.44
CA VAL A 417 13.38 -4.09 2.35
C VAL A 417 14.60 -3.30 2.80
N LEU A 418 14.37 -2.22 3.57
CA LEU A 418 15.44 -1.38 4.09
C LEU A 418 15.83 -1.84 5.48
N ARG A 419 16.57 -2.95 5.60
CA ARG A 419 17.19 -3.36 6.85
C ARG A 419 18.61 -2.85 6.93
N PRO A 420 18.99 -2.10 7.97
CA PRO A 420 20.37 -1.73 8.16
C PRO A 420 21.20 -2.98 8.44
N LYS A 421 22.17 -3.27 7.59
CA LYS A 421 23.45 -3.81 8.01
C LYS A 421 24.17 -2.66 8.77
N PRO A 422 25.31 -2.88 9.47
CA PRO A 422 26.02 -1.79 10.12
C PRO A 422 26.18 -0.61 9.15
N GLY A 423 25.28 0.41 9.24
CA GLY A 423 25.10 1.50 8.29
C GLY A 423 23.63 1.89 8.15
N GLU A 424 23.35 3.11 7.71
CA GLU A 424 21.99 3.61 7.48
C GLU A 424 21.46 3.07 6.13
N ALA A 425 20.21 2.60 6.11
CA ALA A 425 19.49 2.32 4.87
C ALA A 425 19.21 3.65 4.12
N LEU A 426 19.27 3.62 2.80
CA LEU A 426 19.08 4.80 1.96
C LEU A 426 17.89 4.62 1.01
N LEU A 427 17.06 5.65 0.95
CA LEU A 427 15.98 5.76 -0.02
C LEU A 427 16.25 6.95 -0.94
N TYR A 428 16.43 6.69 -2.24
CA TYR A 428 16.54 7.72 -3.26
C TYR A 428 15.19 7.89 -3.96
N GLU A 429 14.72 9.15 -4.06
CA GLU A 429 13.53 9.52 -4.84
C GLU A 429 13.99 10.38 -6.03
N LEU A 430 13.71 9.93 -7.27
CA LEU A 430 14.04 10.67 -8.48
C LEU A 430 12.85 11.52 -8.91
N ILE A 431 13.07 12.82 -9.11
CA ILE A 431 12.02 13.80 -9.39
C ILE A 431 12.42 14.62 -10.61
N SER A 432 11.56 14.70 -11.61
CA SER A 432 11.75 15.56 -12.78
C SER A 432 11.47 17.02 -12.42
N ARG A 433 12.47 17.90 -12.67
CA ARG A 433 12.34 19.34 -12.44
C ARG A 433 11.34 19.96 -13.38
N ARG A 434 10.76 21.09 -12.98
CA ARG A 434 9.83 21.88 -13.82
C ARG A 434 8.64 21.08 -14.34
N THR A 435 8.22 20.08 -13.56
CA THR A 435 7.06 19.25 -13.86
C THR A 435 6.12 19.18 -12.66
N THR A 436 4.93 18.68 -12.89
CA THR A 436 3.93 18.43 -11.83
C THR A 436 4.42 17.40 -10.81
N GLU A 437 5.37 16.52 -11.16
CA GLU A 437 6.00 15.58 -10.21
C GLU A 437 6.70 16.32 -9.05
N ARG A 438 7.32 17.47 -9.32
CA ARG A 438 7.95 18.31 -8.30
C ARG A 438 6.93 18.85 -7.29
N ASN A 439 5.77 19.27 -7.77
CA ASN A 439 4.72 19.80 -6.91
C ASN A 439 4.13 18.71 -6.01
N ALA A 440 3.85 17.54 -6.57
CA ALA A 440 3.46 16.36 -5.82
C ALA A 440 4.51 15.96 -4.77
N ALA A 441 5.80 16.03 -5.08
CA ALA A 441 6.88 15.74 -4.14
C ALA A 441 7.02 16.79 -3.02
N ARG A 442 6.69 18.07 -3.27
CA ARG A 442 6.70 19.14 -2.26
C ARG A 442 5.60 18.98 -1.22
N ARG A 443 4.40 18.61 -1.62
CA ARG A 443 3.25 18.39 -0.72
C ARG A 443 3.47 17.20 0.23
N ARG A 444 4.23 16.21 -0.19
CA ARG A 444 4.62 15.04 0.60
C ARG A 444 5.67 15.32 1.68
N ARG A 445 6.00 16.58 1.98
CA ARG A 445 6.82 16.90 3.15
C ARG A 445 5.98 16.72 4.41
N PRO A 446 6.43 15.96 5.42
CA PRO A 446 5.82 16.01 6.73
C PRO A 446 5.85 17.47 7.19
N THR A 447 4.69 18.00 7.54
CA THR A 447 4.58 19.32 8.15
C THR A 447 5.35 19.25 9.47
N ARG A 448 6.56 19.84 9.55
CA ARG A 448 7.19 20.08 10.84
C ARG A 448 6.17 20.87 11.67
N ARG A 449 5.54 20.23 12.65
CA ARG A 449 4.87 20.98 13.70
C ARG A 449 5.93 21.91 14.27
N LYS A 450 5.72 23.21 14.11
CA LYS A 450 6.44 24.22 14.88
C LYS A 450 6.06 23.95 16.34
N GLU A 451 7.09 23.63 17.14
CA GLU A 451 7.00 23.74 18.59
C GLU A 451 6.67 25.19 18.99
#